data_e27a2d0ff2bb0b5910fd12b608c70f74
#
_entry.id   e27a2d0ff2bb0b5910fd12b608c70f74
#
_cell.length_a   1.000
_cell.length_b   1.000
_cell.length_c   1.000
_cell.angle_alpha   90.00
_cell.angle_beta   90.00
_cell.angle_gamma   90.00
#
_symmetry.space_group_name_H-M   'P 1'
#
loop_
_entity.id
_entity.type
_entity.pdbx_description
1 polymer ?
#
loop_
_entity_poly.entity_id
_entity_poly.type
_entity_poly.pdbx_seq_one_letter_code
_entity_poly.pdbx_strand_id
1 'polypeptide(L)'
;ASLSNTTDMVTEQGIAKSAAVLDVAAARLGNGVTAEELRSNVEVSGDTNGTIVKIEYVAPTRQQAVDAADAIANAYLTERTALVEQRADEMAAGINEQIQALETELASLQPLTDEDGNTKENPRASEIRTELTKLAKDAEQLAPYHATAGRVITPAAASSDEVSPSKARLILISTVVGVFAGLVLVLIRETRSRSL
;
A
#
# COMPACT_ATOMS: atom_id res chain seq x y z
N ALA A 1 -17.72 7.42 12.39
CA ALA A 1 -17.17 7.33 11.04
C ALA A 1 -16.91 5.85 10.74
N SER A 2 -17.63 5.27 9.79
CA SER A 2 -17.34 3.90 9.36
C SER A 2 -16.05 3.95 8.54
N LEU A 3 -15.03 3.21 8.96
CA LEU A 3 -13.90 2.89 8.10
C LEU A 3 -14.48 2.08 6.94
N SER A 4 -14.67 2.71 5.79
CA SER A 4 -15.13 1.99 4.61
C SER A 4 -14.02 1.01 4.22
N ASN A 5 -14.37 -0.26 4.19
CA ASN A 5 -13.45 -1.35 3.79
C ASN A 5 -13.24 -1.39 2.27
N THR A 6 -13.58 -0.29 1.58
CA THR A 6 -13.35 -0.16 0.14
C THR A 6 -11.88 0.20 -0.04
N THR A 7 -11.10 -0.79 -0.39
CA THR A 7 -9.70 -0.64 -0.72
C THR A 7 -9.61 0.24 -1.98
N ASP A 8 -9.08 1.45 -1.82
CA ASP A 8 -8.76 2.28 -2.98
C ASP A 8 -7.51 1.70 -3.65
N MET A 9 -7.70 1.12 -4.83
CA MET A 9 -6.63 0.46 -5.58
C MET A 9 -5.46 1.39 -5.89
N VAL A 10 -5.70 2.68 -6.09
CA VAL A 10 -4.63 3.66 -6.31
C VAL A 10 -3.76 3.81 -5.05
N THR A 11 -4.40 3.84 -3.88
CA THR A 11 -3.70 3.88 -2.60
C THR A 11 -2.91 2.59 -2.36
N GLU A 12 -3.48 1.42 -2.62
CA GLU A 12 -2.78 0.14 -2.43
C GLU A 12 -1.60 -0.03 -3.39
N GLN A 13 -1.73 0.40 -4.65
CA GLN A 13 -0.61 0.45 -5.59
C GLN A 13 0.49 1.40 -5.10
N GLY A 14 0.10 2.56 -4.53
CA GLY A 14 1.02 3.51 -3.93
C GLY A 14 1.80 2.91 -2.77
N ILE A 15 1.13 2.20 -1.86
CA ILE A 15 1.77 1.51 -0.73
C ILE A 15 2.74 0.43 -1.24
N ALA A 16 2.29 -0.45 -2.12
CA ALA A 16 3.10 -1.55 -2.64
C ALA A 16 4.36 -1.08 -3.41
N LYS A 17 4.30 0.08 -4.03
CA LYS A 17 5.43 0.72 -4.74
C LYS A 17 6.17 1.77 -3.91
N SER A 18 5.82 1.93 -2.63
CA SER A 18 6.50 2.89 -1.75
C SER A 18 7.95 2.49 -1.47
N ALA A 19 8.77 3.48 -1.10
CA ALA A 19 10.13 3.23 -0.67
C ALA A 19 10.15 2.30 0.56
N ALA A 20 9.24 2.49 1.53
CA ALA A 20 9.14 1.65 2.72
C ALA A 20 9.01 0.17 2.38
N VAL A 21 8.15 -0.19 1.44
CA VAL A 21 7.95 -1.58 1.00
C VAL A 21 9.15 -2.09 0.19
N LEU A 22 9.61 -1.31 -0.80
CA LEU A 22 10.64 -1.78 -1.74
C LEU A 22 12.03 -1.85 -1.09
N ASP A 23 12.36 -0.99 -0.13
CA ASP A 23 13.61 -1.05 0.62
C ASP A 23 13.65 -2.32 1.51
N VAL A 24 12.54 -2.64 2.18
CA VAL A 24 12.42 -3.86 2.99
C VAL A 24 12.52 -5.10 2.11
N ALA A 25 11.84 -5.11 0.96
CA ALA A 25 11.89 -6.22 0.01
C ALA A 25 13.31 -6.41 -0.57
N ALA A 26 13.99 -5.32 -0.94
CA ALA A 26 15.36 -5.34 -1.44
C ALA A 26 16.35 -5.88 -0.39
N ALA A 27 16.22 -5.39 0.86
CA ALA A 27 17.04 -5.88 1.98
C ALA A 27 16.84 -7.38 2.23
N ARG A 28 15.61 -7.89 2.09
CA ARG A 28 15.30 -9.31 2.26
C ARG A 28 15.88 -10.17 1.13
N LEU A 29 15.87 -9.68 -0.10
CA LEU A 29 16.42 -10.39 -1.26
C LEU A 29 17.95 -10.41 -1.23
N GLY A 30 18.57 -9.36 -0.74
CA GLY A 30 20.04 -9.26 -0.72
C GLY A 30 20.64 -9.19 -2.13
N ASN A 31 21.82 -9.73 -2.32
CA ASN A 31 22.51 -9.90 -3.62
C ASN A 31 22.66 -8.62 -4.47
N GLY A 32 22.62 -7.45 -3.83
CA GLY A 32 22.74 -6.15 -4.51
C GLY A 32 21.46 -5.68 -5.21
N VAL A 33 20.31 -6.34 -5.00
CA VAL A 33 19.01 -5.89 -5.49
C VAL A 33 18.67 -4.55 -4.83
N THR A 34 18.23 -3.57 -5.61
CA THR A 34 17.88 -2.23 -5.13
C THR A 34 16.37 -1.99 -5.20
N ALA A 35 15.86 -1.09 -4.35
CA ALA A 35 14.46 -0.68 -4.40
C ALA A 35 14.08 -0.07 -5.76
N GLU A 36 15.01 0.62 -6.43
CA GLU A 36 14.78 1.20 -7.76
C GLU A 36 14.64 0.12 -8.84
N GLU A 37 15.45 -0.93 -8.77
CA GLU A 37 15.32 -2.10 -9.63
C GLU A 37 13.96 -2.79 -9.41
N LEU A 38 13.57 -2.98 -8.15
CA LEU A 38 12.27 -3.55 -7.81
C LEU A 38 11.13 -2.69 -8.36
N ARG A 39 11.22 -1.36 -8.20
CA ARG A 39 10.21 -0.41 -8.67
C ARG A 39 10.02 -0.46 -10.19
N SER A 40 11.10 -0.61 -10.92
CA SER A 40 11.08 -0.61 -12.38
C SER A 40 10.48 -1.87 -12.98
N ASN A 41 10.50 -2.98 -12.23
CA ASN A 41 10.09 -4.30 -12.71
C ASN A 41 8.84 -4.85 -12.02
N VAL A 42 8.26 -4.13 -11.03
CA VAL A 42 7.03 -4.52 -10.35
C VAL A 42 5.81 -3.91 -11.02
N GLU A 43 4.82 -4.75 -11.27
CA GLU A 43 3.47 -4.33 -11.63
C GLU A 43 2.50 -4.71 -10.52
N VAL A 44 1.67 -3.75 -10.12
CA VAL A 44 0.65 -3.94 -9.07
C VAL A 44 -0.70 -3.62 -9.67
N SER A 45 -1.59 -4.58 -9.61
CA SER A 45 -2.97 -4.47 -10.12
C SER A 45 -3.94 -5.03 -9.09
N GLY A 46 -5.22 -4.90 -9.34
CA GLY A 46 -6.25 -5.44 -8.46
C GLY A 46 -7.55 -5.75 -9.18
N ASP A 47 -8.45 -6.41 -8.47
CA ASP A 47 -9.80 -6.66 -8.97
C ASP A 47 -10.65 -5.38 -8.93
N THR A 48 -11.73 -5.38 -9.69
CA THR A 48 -12.66 -4.23 -9.83
C THR A 48 -13.33 -3.85 -8.50
N ASN A 49 -13.35 -4.76 -7.54
CA ASN A 49 -13.97 -4.54 -6.21
C ASN A 49 -12.94 -4.08 -5.16
N GLY A 50 -11.66 -3.97 -5.51
CA GLY A 50 -10.60 -3.54 -4.60
C GLY A 50 -10.30 -4.54 -3.48
N THR A 51 -10.68 -5.81 -3.63
CA THR A 51 -10.53 -6.83 -2.58
C THR A 51 -9.21 -7.59 -2.70
N ILE A 52 -8.68 -7.73 -3.91
CA ILE A 52 -7.47 -8.49 -4.21
C ILE A 52 -6.42 -7.55 -4.81
N VAL A 53 -5.23 -7.55 -4.22
CA VAL A 53 -4.04 -6.91 -4.77
C VAL A 53 -3.18 -7.99 -5.41
N LYS A 54 -2.88 -7.83 -6.69
CA LYS A 54 -2.02 -8.72 -7.47
C LYS A 54 -0.68 -8.03 -7.68
N ILE A 55 0.40 -8.70 -7.31
CA ILE A 55 1.77 -8.24 -7.47
C ILE A 55 2.46 -9.15 -8.48
N GLU A 56 2.95 -8.57 -9.57
CA GLU A 56 3.69 -9.25 -10.63
C GLU A 56 5.10 -8.66 -10.71
N TYR A 57 6.09 -9.50 -10.89
CA TYR A 57 7.48 -9.05 -11.03
C TYR A 57 8.15 -9.73 -12.22
N VAL A 58 8.89 -8.94 -12.99
CA VAL A 58 9.65 -9.39 -14.15
C VAL A 58 11.12 -9.53 -13.79
N ALA A 59 11.69 -10.72 -13.98
CA ALA A 59 13.10 -10.99 -13.70
C ALA A 59 13.74 -11.88 -14.79
N PRO A 60 15.08 -11.93 -14.87
CA PRO A 60 15.79 -12.77 -15.82
C PRO A 60 15.51 -14.27 -15.63
N THR A 61 15.25 -14.71 -14.41
CA THR A 61 14.96 -16.12 -14.09
C THR A 61 13.63 -16.24 -13.35
N ARG A 62 12.98 -17.40 -13.51
CA ARG A 62 11.73 -17.72 -12.81
C ARG A 62 11.87 -17.65 -11.29
N GLN A 63 12.98 -18.13 -10.76
CA GLN A 63 13.21 -18.12 -9.31
C GLN A 63 13.32 -16.69 -8.78
N GLN A 64 14.09 -15.83 -9.46
CA GLN A 64 14.19 -14.42 -9.09
C GLN A 64 12.85 -13.70 -9.17
N ALA A 65 12.02 -14.01 -10.17
CA ALA A 65 10.69 -13.40 -10.29
C ALA A 65 9.79 -13.79 -9.11
N VAL A 66 9.78 -15.07 -8.73
CA VAL A 66 9.01 -15.58 -7.58
C VAL A 66 9.52 -14.98 -6.27
N ASP A 67 10.84 -15.04 -6.03
CA ASP A 67 11.43 -14.53 -4.79
C ASP A 67 11.17 -13.03 -4.62
N ALA A 68 11.27 -12.24 -5.69
CA ALA A 68 11.00 -10.82 -5.67
C ALA A 68 9.51 -10.51 -5.43
N ALA A 69 8.61 -11.19 -6.12
CA ALA A 69 7.18 -11.01 -5.92
C ALA A 69 6.75 -11.36 -4.49
N ASP A 70 7.25 -12.48 -3.94
CA ASP A 70 6.99 -12.88 -2.55
C ASP A 70 7.61 -11.91 -1.54
N ALA A 71 8.82 -11.39 -1.79
CA ALA A 71 9.45 -10.42 -0.92
C ALA A 71 8.65 -9.11 -0.87
N ILE A 72 8.20 -8.61 -2.03
CA ILE A 72 7.39 -7.41 -2.14
C ILE A 72 6.01 -7.62 -1.48
N ALA A 73 5.35 -8.75 -1.72
CA ALA A 73 4.05 -9.06 -1.14
C ALA A 73 4.10 -9.12 0.40
N ASN A 74 5.13 -9.75 0.96
CA ASN A 74 5.32 -9.81 2.41
C ASN A 74 5.65 -8.43 3.01
N ALA A 75 6.51 -7.65 2.36
CA ALA A 75 6.84 -6.29 2.80
C ALA A 75 5.60 -5.38 2.73
N TYR A 76 4.81 -5.47 1.66
CA TYR A 76 3.54 -4.76 1.50
C TYR A 76 2.55 -5.09 2.63
N LEU A 77 2.36 -6.37 2.96
CA LEU A 77 1.47 -6.78 4.05
C LEU A 77 1.95 -6.25 5.40
N THR A 78 3.25 -6.27 5.65
CA THR A 78 3.82 -5.71 6.88
C THR A 78 3.56 -4.20 6.99
N GLU A 79 3.85 -3.45 5.92
CA GLU A 79 3.62 -2.00 5.89
C GLU A 79 2.15 -1.64 5.99
N ARG A 80 1.29 -2.37 5.27
CA ARG A 80 -0.16 -2.18 5.33
C ARG A 80 -0.69 -2.43 6.74
N THR A 81 -0.19 -3.47 7.42
CA THR A 81 -0.54 -3.75 8.82
C THR A 81 -0.15 -2.58 9.71
N ALA A 82 1.09 -2.11 9.60
CA ALA A 82 1.58 -0.99 10.39
C ALA A 82 0.75 0.30 10.16
N LEU A 83 0.38 0.59 8.92
CA LEU A 83 -0.46 1.76 8.58
C LEU A 83 -1.88 1.64 9.15
N VAL A 84 -2.47 0.44 9.17
CA VAL A 84 -3.80 0.20 9.74
C VAL A 84 -3.75 0.33 11.25
N GLU A 85 -2.74 -0.26 11.90
CA GLU A 85 -2.51 -0.16 13.34
C GLU A 85 -2.27 1.30 13.76
N GLN A 86 -1.39 2.02 13.08
CA GLN A 86 -1.14 3.43 13.36
C GLN A 86 -2.44 4.25 13.28
N ARG A 87 -3.25 4.05 12.26
CA ARG A 87 -4.54 4.76 12.11
C ARG A 87 -5.51 4.41 13.23
N ALA A 88 -5.57 3.14 13.64
CA ALA A 88 -6.40 2.72 14.76
C ALA A 88 -5.95 3.36 16.08
N ASP A 89 -4.64 3.42 16.32
CA ASP A 89 -4.04 4.08 17.49
C ASP A 89 -4.33 5.58 17.50
N GLU A 90 -4.19 6.28 16.37
CA GLU A 90 -4.54 7.70 16.25
C GLU A 90 -6.02 7.96 16.55
N MET A 91 -6.91 7.10 16.04
CA MET A 91 -8.34 7.21 16.33
C MET A 91 -8.65 6.91 17.81
N ALA A 92 -8.03 5.90 18.38
CA ALA A 92 -8.17 5.56 19.80
C ALA A 92 -7.67 6.70 20.70
N ALA A 93 -6.55 7.31 20.36
CA ALA A 93 -6.02 8.48 21.09
C ALA A 93 -7.00 9.66 21.05
N GLY A 94 -7.59 9.95 19.88
CA GLY A 94 -8.60 11.00 19.72
C GLY A 94 -9.88 10.74 20.54
N ILE A 95 -10.34 9.48 20.58
CA ILE A 95 -11.49 9.10 21.42
C ILE A 95 -11.16 9.24 22.92
N ASN A 96 -9.97 8.79 23.34
CA ASN A 96 -9.55 8.90 24.74
C ASN A 96 -9.43 10.37 25.18
N GLU A 97 -8.93 11.26 24.33
CA GLU A 97 -8.91 12.70 24.61
C GLU A 97 -10.31 13.27 24.82
N GLN A 98 -11.27 12.88 23.98
CA GLN A 98 -12.68 13.30 24.14
C GLN A 98 -13.29 12.75 25.43
N ILE A 99 -13.03 11.50 25.78
CA ILE A 99 -13.48 10.90 27.05
C ILE A 99 -12.95 11.69 28.23
N GLN A 100 -11.64 11.99 28.27
CA GLN A 100 -11.03 12.75 29.35
C GLN A 100 -11.61 14.17 29.49
N ALA A 101 -11.89 14.82 28.35
CA ALA A 101 -12.52 16.15 28.35
C ALA A 101 -13.91 16.09 28.94
N LEU A 102 -14.73 15.12 28.52
CA LEU A 102 -16.08 14.94 29.03
C LEU A 102 -16.13 14.52 30.51
N GLU A 103 -15.21 13.68 30.95
CA GLU A 103 -15.07 13.29 32.37
C GLU A 103 -14.70 14.51 33.22
N THR A 104 -13.80 15.37 32.71
CA THR A 104 -13.44 16.61 33.39
C THR A 104 -14.62 17.57 33.47
N GLU A 105 -15.39 17.71 32.37
CA GLU A 105 -16.61 18.51 32.36
C GLU A 105 -17.63 17.97 33.36
N LEU A 106 -17.86 16.65 33.35
CA LEU A 106 -18.79 15.98 34.26
C LEU A 106 -18.42 16.21 35.73
N ALA A 107 -17.11 16.13 36.06
CA ALA A 107 -16.61 16.36 37.40
C ALA A 107 -16.79 17.82 37.86
N SER A 108 -16.84 18.76 36.94
CA SER A 108 -17.05 20.19 37.24
C SER A 108 -18.51 20.58 37.43
N LEU A 109 -19.45 19.73 36.95
CA LEU A 109 -20.87 20.03 37.04
C LEU A 109 -21.41 19.90 38.47
N GLN A 110 -22.07 20.94 38.94
CA GLN A 110 -22.75 20.91 40.22
C GLN A 110 -24.22 20.45 40.05
N PRO A 111 -24.76 19.75 41.04
CA PRO A 111 -26.19 19.46 41.07
C PRO A 111 -27.02 20.76 41.07
N LEU A 112 -28.15 20.70 40.44
CA LEU A 112 -29.13 21.80 40.46
C LEU A 112 -30.02 21.66 41.72
N THR A 113 -30.40 22.79 42.33
CA THR A 113 -31.37 22.80 43.42
C THR A 113 -32.70 23.36 42.89
N ASP A 114 -33.78 22.68 43.10
CA ASP A 114 -35.11 23.16 42.73
C ASP A 114 -35.65 24.22 43.74
N GLU A 115 -36.81 24.81 43.42
CA GLU A 115 -37.44 25.84 44.24
C GLU A 115 -37.82 25.34 45.63
N ASP A 116 -37.99 24.01 45.79
CA ASP A 116 -38.33 23.35 47.06
C ASP A 116 -37.07 22.95 47.85
N GLY A 117 -35.86 23.24 47.36
CA GLY A 117 -34.60 22.93 48.02
C GLY A 117 -34.12 21.49 47.80
N ASN A 118 -34.74 20.72 46.87
CA ASN A 118 -34.31 19.35 46.55
C ASN A 118 -33.19 19.38 45.49
N THR A 119 -32.24 18.51 45.67
CA THR A 119 -31.15 18.32 44.71
C THR A 119 -31.64 17.58 43.47
N LYS A 120 -31.51 18.20 42.31
CA LYS A 120 -31.76 17.56 41.00
C LYS A 120 -30.50 17.33 40.24
N GLU A 121 -30.45 16.24 39.54
CA GLU A 121 -29.34 15.96 38.62
C GLU A 121 -29.30 17.02 37.50
N ASN A 122 -28.09 17.51 37.20
CA ASN A 122 -27.89 18.42 36.09
C ASN A 122 -28.18 17.70 34.77
N PRO A 123 -29.11 18.19 33.91
CA PRO A 123 -29.41 17.53 32.63
C PRO A 123 -28.17 17.32 31.76
N ARG A 124 -27.21 18.24 31.81
CA ARG A 124 -25.93 18.11 31.10
C ARG A 124 -25.13 16.91 31.55
N ALA A 125 -25.21 16.51 32.84
CA ALA A 125 -24.52 15.33 33.34
C ALA A 125 -25.07 14.02 32.71
N SER A 126 -26.38 13.96 32.47
CA SER A 126 -26.99 12.80 31.81
C SER A 126 -26.63 12.72 30.33
N GLU A 127 -26.53 13.86 29.63
CA GLU A 127 -26.06 13.93 28.25
C GLU A 127 -24.62 13.45 28.12
N ILE A 128 -23.72 13.95 28.99
CA ILE A 128 -22.31 13.56 29.00
C ILE A 128 -22.16 12.05 29.22
N ARG A 129 -22.90 11.46 30.18
CA ARG A 129 -22.84 10.01 30.42
C ARG A 129 -23.28 9.21 29.19
N THR A 130 -24.27 9.70 28.48
CA THR A 130 -24.73 9.07 27.23
C THR A 130 -23.63 9.15 26.16
N GLU A 131 -22.97 10.31 26.04
CA GLU A 131 -21.88 10.51 25.10
C GLU A 131 -20.65 9.67 25.44
N LEU A 132 -20.27 9.59 26.73
CA LEU A 132 -19.21 8.71 27.21
C LEU A 132 -19.49 7.24 26.87
N THR A 133 -20.74 6.79 27.06
CA THR A 133 -21.14 5.42 26.72
C THR A 133 -21.00 5.16 25.22
N LYS A 134 -21.33 6.14 24.38
CA LYS A 134 -21.15 6.04 22.94
C LYS A 134 -19.66 5.99 22.54
N LEU A 135 -18.85 6.87 23.09
CA LEU A 135 -17.40 6.87 22.84
C LEU A 135 -16.71 5.58 23.27
N ALA A 136 -17.09 5.04 24.44
CA ALA A 136 -16.58 3.75 24.91
C ALA A 136 -16.92 2.61 23.93
N LYS A 137 -18.13 2.61 23.37
CA LYS A 137 -18.53 1.66 22.34
C LYS A 137 -17.78 1.85 21.02
N ASP A 138 -17.54 3.11 20.62
CA ASP A 138 -16.78 3.42 19.41
C ASP A 138 -15.31 2.97 19.57
N ALA A 139 -14.71 3.16 20.76
CA ALA A 139 -13.38 2.65 21.09
C ALA A 139 -13.31 1.11 21.02
N GLU A 140 -14.32 0.40 21.53
CA GLU A 140 -14.39 -1.06 21.46
C GLU A 140 -14.45 -1.56 20.01
N GLN A 141 -15.09 -0.81 19.10
CA GLN A 141 -15.17 -1.15 17.68
C GLN A 141 -13.83 -0.99 16.94
N LEU A 142 -12.84 -0.31 17.51
CA LEU A 142 -11.49 -0.19 16.93
C LEU A 142 -10.62 -1.43 17.19
N ALA A 143 -10.89 -2.19 18.24
CA ALA A 143 -10.11 -3.36 18.62
C ALA A 143 -9.92 -4.41 17.50
N PRO A 144 -10.92 -4.71 16.63
CA PRO A 144 -10.73 -5.66 15.52
C PRO A 144 -9.75 -5.19 14.44
N TYR A 145 -9.50 -3.87 14.32
CA TYR A 145 -8.62 -3.34 13.27
C TYR A 145 -7.12 -3.62 13.53
N HIS A 146 -6.75 -3.96 14.77
CA HIS A 146 -5.41 -4.44 15.10
C HIS A 146 -5.14 -5.88 14.63
N ALA A 147 -6.14 -6.59 14.10
CA ALA A 147 -6.04 -8.03 13.89
C ALA A 147 -5.77 -8.48 12.44
N THR A 148 -6.07 -7.68 11.40
CA THR A 148 -6.05 -8.25 10.04
C THR A 148 -5.88 -7.22 8.93
N ALA A 149 -4.65 -6.91 8.53
CA ALA A 149 -4.41 -6.06 7.35
C ALA A 149 -4.46 -6.82 6.00
N GLY A 150 -4.56 -8.14 6.04
CA GLY A 150 -4.64 -8.98 4.85
C GLY A 150 -3.81 -10.25 4.97
N ARG A 151 -3.89 -11.12 3.98
CA ARG A 151 -3.09 -12.35 3.89
C ARG A 151 -2.75 -12.66 2.44
N VAL A 152 -1.66 -13.36 2.23
CA VAL A 152 -1.37 -13.95 0.92
C VAL A 152 -2.40 -15.05 0.64
N ILE A 153 -3.18 -14.87 -0.42
CA ILE A 153 -4.21 -15.83 -0.86
C ILE A 153 -3.56 -16.87 -1.77
N THR A 154 -2.72 -16.41 -2.68
CA THR A 154 -1.99 -17.26 -3.62
C THR A 154 -0.51 -16.88 -3.55
N PRO A 155 0.39 -17.81 -3.16
CA PRO A 155 1.83 -17.58 -3.21
C PRO A 155 2.30 -17.23 -4.62
N ALA A 156 3.42 -16.52 -4.74
CA ALA A 156 4.00 -16.22 -6.02
C ALA A 156 4.33 -17.52 -6.78
N ALA A 157 3.92 -17.56 -8.03
CA ALA A 157 4.20 -18.66 -8.93
C ALA A 157 4.73 -18.12 -10.24
N ALA A 158 5.76 -18.77 -10.78
CA ALA A 158 6.29 -18.38 -12.07
C ALA A 158 5.24 -18.63 -13.16
N SER A 159 4.90 -17.57 -13.91
CA SER A 159 4.09 -17.70 -15.13
C SER A 159 4.88 -18.50 -16.18
N SER A 160 4.16 -19.26 -16.99
CA SER A 160 4.75 -19.91 -18.17
C SER A 160 5.00 -18.92 -19.30
N ASP A 161 4.42 -17.73 -19.20
CA ASP A 161 4.57 -16.70 -20.21
C ASP A 161 5.94 -16.03 -20.08
N GLU A 162 6.85 -16.37 -20.96
CA GLU A 162 8.07 -15.61 -21.14
C GLU A 162 7.69 -14.19 -21.60
N VAL A 163 8.14 -13.18 -20.86
CA VAL A 163 7.99 -11.79 -21.30
C VAL A 163 8.92 -11.57 -22.48
N SER A 164 8.42 -11.89 -23.66
CA SER A 164 9.12 -11.62 -24.90
C SER A 164 9.29 -10.11 -25.06
N PRO A 165 10.48 -9.62 -25.43
CA PRO A 165 10.66 -8.20 -25.67
C PRO A 165 9.61 -7.71 -26.65
N SER A 166 8.95 -6.59 -26.36
CA SER A 166 7.83 -6.11 -27.15
C SER A 166 8.21 -6.08 -28.63
N LYS A 167 7.30 -6.54 -29.49
CA LYS A 167 7.52 -6.58 -30.96
C LYS A 167 8.05 -5.22 -31.49
N ALA A 168 7.62 -4.12 -30.86
CA ALA A 168 8.11 -2.78 -31.17
C ALA A 168 9.61 -2.59 -30.87
N ARG A 169 10.13 -3.13 -29.76
CA ARG A 169 11.58 -3.08 -29.44
C ARG A 169 12.41 -3.94 -30.40
N LEU A 170 11.91 -5.12 -30.78
CA LEU A 170 12.57 -5.97 -31.77
C LEU A 170 12.63 -5.29 -33.14
N ILE A 171 11.54 -4.65 -33.58
CA ILE A 171 11.50 -3.89 -34.84
C ILE A 171 12.46 -2.72 -34.79
N LEU A 172 12.54 -1.98 -33.69
CA LEU A 172 13.41 -0.82 -33.54
C LEU A 172 14.88 -1.23 -33.58
N ILE A 173 15.25 -2.30 -32.87
CA ILE A 173 16.64 -2.84 -32.90
C ILE A 173 16.98 -3.34 -34.30
N SER A 174 16.10 -4.09 -34.97
CA SER A 174 16.36 -4.60 -36.31
C SER A 174 16.48 -3.48 -37.36
N THR A 175 15.73 -2.40 -37.20
CA THR A 175 15.81 -1.22 -38.09
C THR A 175 17.15 -0.53 -37.92
N VAL A 176 17.61 -0.29 -36.68
CA VAL A 176 18.91 0.31 -36.41
C VAL A 176 20.06 -0.52 -36.98
N VAL A 177 20.03 -1.83 -36.76
CA VAL A 177 21.04 -2.77 -37.31
C VAL A 177 20.99 -2.78 -38.83
N GLY A 178 19.79 -2.78 -39.42
CA GLY A 178 19.62 -2.74 -40.89
C GLY A 178 20.20 -1.46 -41.54
N VAL A 179 19.92 -0.32 -40.92
CA VAL A 179 20.46 0.97 -41.40
C VAL A 179 22.02 1.00 -41.31
N PHE A 180 22.57 0.52 -40.20
CA PHE A 180 24.01 0.43 -40.01
C PHE A 180 24.67 -0.51 -41.04
N ALA A 181 24.10 -1.68 -41.23
CA ALA A 181 24.61 -2.63 -42.25
C ALA A 181 24.51 -2.05 -43.67
N GLY A 182 23.45 -1.34 -44.00
CA GLY A 182 23.28 -0.66 -45.29
C GLY A 182 24.33 0.42 -45.53
N LEU A 183 24.61 1.25 -44.50
CA LEU A 183 25.65 2.28 -44.55
C LEU A 183 27.06 1.68 -44.79
N VAL A 184 27.39 0.61 -44.07
CA VAL A 184 28.67 -0.09 -44.24
C VAL A 184 28.82 -0.66 -45.65
N LEU A 185 27.75 -1.28 -46.20
CA LEU A 185 27.77 -1.78 -47.59
C LEU A 185 27.97 -0.67 -48.65
N VAL A 186 27.33 0.48 -48.47
CA VAL A 186 27.50 1.65 -49.35
C VAL A 186 28.91 2.13 -49.30
N LEU A 187 29.52 2.28 -48.10
CA LEU A 187 30.92 2.72 -47.95
C LEU A 187 31.92 1.74 -48.60
N ILE A 188 31.70 0.42 -48.42
CA ILE A 188 32.55 -0.60 -49.06
C ILE A 188 32.45 -0.52 -50.57
N ARG A 189 31.27 -0.31 -51.12
CA ARG A 189 31.04 -0.19 -52.55
C ARG A 189 31.69 1.08 -53.12
N GLU A 190 31.59 2.17 -52.40
CA GLU A 190 32.18 3.46 -52.84
C GLU A 190 33.70 3.42 -52.82
N THR A 191 34.32 2.84 -51.78
CA THR A 191 35.78 2.68 -51.74
C THR A 191 36.30 1.78 -52.83
N ARG A 192 35.53 0.72 -53.22
CA ARG A 192 35.92 -0.19 -54.27
C ARG A 192 35.74 0.38 -55.69
N SER A 193 34.81 1.34 -55.89
CA SER A 193 34.59 2.00 -57.17
C SER A 193 35.60 3.14 -57.47
N ARG A 194 36.33 3.61 -56.44
CA ARG A 194 37.38 4.64 -56.63
C ARG A 194 38.76 4.08 -56.88
N SER A 195 38.92 2.75 -56.88
CA SER A 195 40.23 2.07 -57.06
C SER A 195 40.35 1.41 -58.46
N LEU A 196 39.52 1.77 -59.39
CA LEU A 196 39.58 1.49 -60.81
C LEU A 196 39.67 2.84 -61.57
#